data_23270f81de8fd9dfeb28320ca23a4322
#
_entry.id   23270f81de8fd9dfeb28320ca23a4322
#
_cell.length_a   1.000
_cell.length_b   1.000
_cell.length_c   1.000
_cell.angle_alpha   90.00
_cell.angle_beta   90.00
_cell.angle_gamma   90.00
#
_symmetry.space_group_name_H-M   'P 1'
#
loop_
_entity.id
_entity.type
_entity.pdbx_description
1 polymer ?
#
loop_
_entity_poly.entity_id
_entity_poly.type
_entity_poly.pdbx_seq_one_letter_code
_entity_poly.pdbx_strand_id
1 'polypeptide(L)'
;INTIERILDKQTSSSSLAVAAEKTILVGMDWGQIKGGWTAEDSLEELKQLADTAGAVVVNRFIQRRAKPDPAFFIGKGKVQELALYAQQENIDLCIFDDELTPAQQRNIEQVMGVRILDRTALILDIFAQRARTNEGKLQVELAQLQYNLPRIMGKGLILSRLGGGIGTRGPGETKLEVDRRRIRDRIAFIKDSIEKVRAVRT
;
A
#
# COMPACT_ATOMS: atom_id res chain seq x y z
N ILE A 1 -7.96 -15.49 17.25
CA ILE A 1 -7.86 -14.11 16.76
C ILE A 1 -7.65 -14.19 15.26
N ASN A 2 -8.64 -13.66 14.51
CA ASN A 2 -8.75 -13.81 13.05
C ASN A 2 -7.66 -13.00 12.31
N THR A 3 -7.14 -13.52 11.22
CA THR A 3 -6.08 -12.87 10.40
C THR A 3 -6.52 -11.47 9.89
N ILE A 4 -7.83 -11.23 9.73
CA ILE A 4 -8.38 -9.91 9.36
C ILE A 4 -8.48 -9.00 10.57
N GLU A 5 -8.87 -9.49 11.75
CA GLU A 5 -8.76 -8.67 12.96
C GLU A 5 -7.32 -8.24 13.18
N ARG A 6 -6.33 -9.12 12.91
CA ARG A 6 -4.91 -8.72 12.91
C ARG A 6 -4.53 -7.77 11.77
N ILE A 7 -5.19 -7.83 10.60
CA ILE A 7 -4.95 -6.90 9.48
C ILE A 7 -5.70 -5.58 9.75
N LEU A 8 -6.93 -5.63 10.22
CA LEU A 8 -7.71 -4.44 10.60
C LEU A 8 -7.17 -3.82 11.89
N ASP A 9 -6.81 -4.60 12.90
CA ASP A 9 -6.18 -4.10 14.14
C ASP A 9 -4.76 -3.60 13.88
N LYS A 10 -3.98 -4.23 13.00
CA LYS A 10 -2.70 -3.67 12.54
C LYS A 10 -2.88 -2.40 11.71
N GLN A 11 -3.97 -2.26 10.96
CA GLN A 11 -4.23 -1.05 10.18
C GLN A 11 -4.84 0.08 11.02
N THR A 12 -5.59 -0.23 12.08
CA THR A 12 -6.20 0.80 12.93
C THR A 12 -5.34 1.21 14.13
N SER A 13 -4.51 0.30 14.64
CA SER A 13 -3.65 0.58 15.81
C SER A 13 -2.15 0.58 15.54
N SER A 14 -1.69 0.03 14.41
CA SER A 14 -0.26 -0.05 14.10
C SER A 14 0.19 0.69 12.83
N SER A 15 -0.72 1.22 12.00
CA SER A 15 -0.29 1.95 10.81
C SER A 15 0.42 3.26 11.17
N SER A 16 -0.04 3.99 12.17
CA SER A 16 0.59 5.23 12.61
C SER A 16 1.88 5.03 13.41
N LEU A 17 1.99 3.93 14.17
CA LEU A 17 3.20 3.60 14.91
C LEU A 17 4.21 2.77 14.09
N ALA A 18 3.75 2.08 13.04
CA ALA A 18 4.60 1.23 12.23
C ALA A 18 5.45 2.01 11.21
N VAL A 19 4.99 3.18 10.75
CA VAL A 19 5.80 4.09 9.90
C VAL A 19 6.72 4.97 10.75
N ALA A 20 6.35 5.22 12.02
CA ALA A 20 7.18 5.98 12.93
C ALA A 20 8.49 5.23 13.22
N ALA A 21 9.61 5.87 12.91
CA ALA A 21 10.97 5.35 13.09
C ALA A 21 11.41 4.21 12.12
N GLU A 22 10.59 3.82 11.13
CA GLU A 22 11.03 2.87 10.09
C GLU A 22 12.06 3.51 9.16
N LYS A 23 13.21 2.84 9.00
CA LYS A 23 14.19 3.25 8.00
C LYS A 23 13.65 3.04 6.59
N THR A 24 13.55 4.13 5.85
CA THR A 24 12.81 4.18 4.60
C THR A 24 13.69 4.62 3.45
N ILE A 25 13.52 3.99 2.29
CA ILE A 25 14.02 4.48 1.01
C ILE A 25 12.87 4.92 0.11
N LEU A 26 13.13 5.92 -0.72
CA LEU A 26 12.19 6.42 -1.71
C LEU A 26 12.64 6.03 -3.10
N VAL A 27 11.69 5.67 -3.96
CA VAL A 27 11.95 5.27 -5.35
C VAL A 27 11.05 6.07 -6.27
N GLY A 28 11.66 6.77 -7.22
CA GLY A 28 10.98 7.54 -8.25
C GLY A 28 11.35 7.07 -9.65
N MET A 29 10.51 7.43 -10.60
CA MET A 29 10.70 7.19 -12.02
C MET A 29 10.92 8.50 -12.76
N ASP A 30 12.03 8.61 -13.51
CA ASP A 30 12.21 9.68 -14.49
C ASP A 30 11.70 9.21 -15.86
N TRP A 31 10.58 9.77 -16.28
CA TRP A 31 9.93 9.47 -17.56
C TRP A 31 10.58 10.19 -18.75
N GLY A 32 11.64 10.98 -18.53
CA GLY A 32 12.28 11.79 -19.57
C GLY A 32 11.44 12.98 -20.05
N GLN A 33 10.32 13.27 -19.40
CA GLN A 33 9.44 14.40 -19.69
C GLN A 33 9.19 15.20 -18.41
N ILE A 34 9.39 16.49 -18.49
CA ILE A 34 9.04 17.42 -17.41
C ILE A 34 7.52 17.64 -17.46
N LYS A 35 6.78 17.00 -16.58
CA LYS A 35 5.33 17.23 -16.44
C LYS A 35 5.09 18.47 -15.58
N GLY A 36 4.60 19.54 -16.19
CA GLY A 36 4.21 20.76 -15.45
C GLY A 36 5.36 21.50 -14.76
N GLY A 37 6.60 21.32 -15.23
CA GLY A 37 7.78 21.96 -14.64
C GLY A 37 8.42 21.20 -13.48
N TRP A 38 7.90 20.02 -13.09
CA TRP A 38 8.43 19.19 -12.01
C TRP A 38 9.34 18.10 -12.54
N THR A 39 10.52 17.98 -11.95
CA THR A 39 11.45 16.87 -12.19
C THR A 39 11.13 15.68 -11.29
N ALA A 40 11.74 14.52 -11.58
CA ALA A 40 11.63 13.35 -10.69
C ALA A 40 12.25 13.63 -9.31
N GLU A 41 13.29 14.45 -9.26
CA GLU A 41 13.95 14.92 -8.05
C GLU A 41 13.01 15.79 -7.19
N ASP A 42 12.29 16.72 -7.80
CA ASP A 42 11.31 17.59 -7.11
C ASP A 42 10.17 16.74 -6.53
N SER A 43 9.69 15.77 -7.31
CA SER A 43 8.64 14.84 -6.86
C SER A 43 9.09 14.00 -5.67
N LEU A 44 10.32 13.49 -5.69
CA LEU A 44 10.88 12.75 -4.56
C LEU A 44 11.16 13.62 -3.34
N GLU A 45 11.47 14.91 -3.52
CA GLU A 45 11.60 15.84 -2.38
C GLU A 45 10.24 16.06 -1.70
N GLU A 46 9.17 16.23 -2.49
CA GLU A 46 7.80 16.29 -1.94
C GLU A 46 7.43 14.98 -1.23
N LEU A 47 7.71 13.83 -1.85
CA LEU A 47 7.45 12.51 -1.25
C LEU A 47 8.20 12.34 0.07
N LYS A 48 9.43 12.85 0.17
CA LYS A 48 10.20 12.87 1.41
C LYS A 48 9.48 13.66 2.51
N GLN A 49 8.97 14.85 2.18
CA GLN A 49 8.21 15.66 3.15
C GLN A 49 6.93 14.96 3.61
N LEU A 50 6.25 14.23 2.72
CA LEU A 50 5.11 13.40 3.07
C LEU A 50 5.52 12.24 3.99
N ALA A 51 6.61 11.53 3.69
CA ALA A 51 7.14 10.45 4.51
C ALA A 51 7.56 10.94 5.90
N ASP A 52 8.27 12.07 5.98
CA ASP A 52 8.64 12.72 7.25
C ASP A 52 7.38 13.11 8.05
N THR A 53 6.34 13.60 7.39
CA THR A 53 5.04 13.92 8.01
C THR A 53 4.35 12.68 8.58
N ALA A 54 4.52 11.52 7.94
CA ALA A 54 4.01 10.24 8.43
C ALA A 54 4.88 9.62 9.54
N GLY A 55 6.06 10.20 9.81
CA GLY A 55 7.00 9.76 10.86
C GLY A 55 8.05 8.75 10.37
N ALA A 56 8.20 8.56 9.07
CA ALA A 56 9.25 7.71 8.49
C ALA A 56 10.62 8.40 8.55
N VAL A 57 11.69 7.61 8.62
CA VAL A 57 13.06 8.10 8.55
C VAL A 57 13.64 7.81 7.16
N VAL A 58 13.63 8.79 6.28
CA VAL A 58 14.13 8.64 4.91
C VAL A 58 15.66 8.67 4.91
N VAL A 59 16.29 7.56 4.56
CA VAL A 59 17.76 7.41 4.55
C VAL A 59 18.37 7.57 3.16
N ASN A 60 17.62 7.23 2.10
CA ASN A 60 18.10 7.40 0.72
C ASN A 60 16.95 7.53 -0.29
N ARG A 61 17.29 8.01 -1.49
CA ARG A 61 16.38 8.19 -2.62
C ARG A 61 17.00 7.62 -3.89
N PHE A 62 16.20 6.94 -4.70
CA PHE A 62 16.63 6.31 -5.94
C PHE A 62 15.72 6.75 -7.08
N ILE A 63 16.31 7.09 -8.20
CA ILE A 63 15.59 7.43 -9.44
C ILE A 63 16.04 6.49 -10.53
N GLN A 64 15.08 5.93 -11.27
CA GLN A 64 15.36 5.17 -12.48
C GLN A 64 14.74 5.86 -13.68
N ARG A 65 15.55 6.11 -14.72
CA ARG A 65 15.04 6.64 -15.99
C ARG A 65 14.50 5.51 -16.86
N ARG A 66 13.24 5.62 -17.27
CA ARG A 66 12.59 4.71 -18.22
C ARG A 66 11.51 5.45 -19.01
N ALA A 67 11.28 5.01 -20.26
CA ALA A 67 10.20 5.56 -21.08
C ALA A 67 8.81 5.04 -20.66
N LYS A 68 8.74 3.85 -20.05
CA LYS A 68 7.51 3.23 -19.55
C LYS A 68 7.79 2.30 -18.37
N PRO A 69 6.80 2.07 -17.47
CA PRO A 69 6.95 1.16 -16.35
C PRO A 69 7.11 -0.29 -16.83
N ASP A 70 7.84 -1.07 -16.02
CA ASP A 70 7.86 -2.51 -16.18
C ASP A 70 6.52 -3.11 -15.75
N PRO A 71 5.88 -3.99 -16.54
CA PRO A 71 4.59 -4.55 -16.19
C PRO A 71 4.58 -5.37 -14.89
N ALA A 72 5.71 -6.03 -14.58
CA ALA A 72 5.81 -6.91 -13.41
C ALA A 72 6.38 -6.22 -12.17
N PHE A 73 7.30 -5.29 -12.34
CA PHE A 73 8.09 -4.70 -11.25
C PHE A 73 8.06 -3.17 -11.19
N PHE A 74 7.35 -2.50 -12.08
CA PHE A 74 7.31 -1.05 -12.23
C PHE A 74 8.67 -0.46 -12.66
N ILE A 75 9.70 -0.58 -11.82
CA ILE A 75 11.12 -0.41 -12.17
C ILE A 75 11.67 -1.71 -12.75
N GLY A 76 12.82 -1.70 -13.44
CA GLY A 76 13.40 -2.93 -14.00
C GLY A 76 13.75 -3.94 -12.90
N LYS A 77 13.60 -5.25 -13.21
CA LYS A 77 13.92 -6.35 -12.27
C LYS A 77 15.32 -6.24 -11.67
N GLY A 78 16.32 -5.87 -12.49
CA GLY A 78 17.70 -5.67 -12.01
C GLY A 78 17.79 -4.56 -10.96
N LYS A 79 17.03 -3.46 -11.14
CA LYS A 79 17.00 -2.38 -10.15
C LYS A 79 16.32 -2.81 -8.84
N VAL A 80 15.26 -3.63 -8.91
CA VAL A 80 14.63 -4.20 -7.70
C VAL A 80 15.63 -5.08 -6.94
N GLN A 81 16.44 -5.88 -7.64
CA GLN A 81 17.48 -6.71 -7.02
C GLN A 81 18.58 -5.86 -6.37
N GLU A 82 19.01 -4.80 -7.03
CA GLU A 82 19.98 -3.83 -6.47
C GLU A 82 19.42 -3.19 -5.18
N LEU A 83 18.16 -2.75 -5.22
CA LEU A 83 17.51 -2.17 -4.04
C LEU A 83 17.29 -3.19 -2.92
N ALA A 84 17.06 -4.46 -3.24
CA ALA A 84 16.96 -5.53 -2.25
C ALA A 84 18.28 -5.73 -1.50
N LEU A 85 19.41 -5.74 -2.20
CA LEU A 85 20.74 -5.82 -1.60
C LEU A 85 21.03 -4.59 -0.72
N TYR A 86 20.72 -3.39 -1.21
CA TYR A 86 20.86 -2.16 -0.44
C TYR A 86 19.99 -2.20 0.83
N ALA A 87 18.73 -2.62 0.71
CA ALA A 87 17.81 -2.71 1.84
C ALA A 87 18.33 -3.68 2.93
N GLN A 88 18.93 -4.79 2.53
CA GLN A 88 19.53 -5.74 3.45
C GLN A 88 20.77 -5.15 4.14
N GLN A 89 21.65 -4.47 3.41
CA GLN A 89 22.88 -3.90 3.95
C GLN A 89 22.60 -2.77 4.96
N GLU A 90 21.63 -1.91 4.65
CA GLU A 90 21.30 -0.73 5.45
C GLU A 90 20.19 -0.98 6.49
N ASN A 91 19.68 -2.21 6.57
CA ASN A 91 18.55 -2.58 7.42
C ASN A 91 17.35 -1.67 7.18
N ILE A 92 16.91 -1.60 5.93
CA ILE A 92 15.73 -0.85 5.51
C ILE A 92 14.46 -1.64 5.87
N ASP A 93 13.48 -0.96 6.43
CA ASP A 93 12.20 -1.55 6.84
C ASP A 93 11.10 -1.30 5.80
N LEU A 94 11.19 -0.17 5.09
CA LEU A 94 10.14 0.33 4.20
C LEU A 94 10.72 0.92 2.92
N CYS A 95 10.07 0.64 1.79
CA CYS A 95 10.36 1.29 0.52
C CYS A 95 9.07 1.94 0.00
N ILE A 96 9.13 3.25 -0.31
CA ILE A 96 7.99 4.02 -0.82
C ILE A 96 8.25 4.42 -2.26
N PHE A 97 7.32 4.06 -3.14
CA PHE A 97 7.32 4.44 -4.54
C PHE A 97 6.54 5.74 -4.75
N ASP A 98 7.08 6.62 -5.57
CA ASP A 98 6.46 7.90 -5.89
C ASP A 98 5.22 7.77 -6.76
N ASP A 99 5.18 6.76 -7.60
CA ASP A 99 4.05 6.43 -8.46
C ASP A 99 3.17 5.34 -7.85
N GLU A 100 1.91 5.27 -8.28
CA GLU A 100 0.99 4.22 -7.88
C GLU A 100 1.39 2.87 -8.49
N LEU A 101 1.44 1.85 -7.64
CA LEU A 101 1.75 0.48 -8.04
C LEU A 101 0.47 -0.34 -8.24
N THR A 102 0.45 -1.17 -9.27
CA THR A 102 -0.57 -2.21 -9.35
C THR A 102 -0.39 -3.23 -8.22
N PRO A 103 -1.46 -3.92 -7.80
CA PRO A 103 -1.35 -4.98 -6.78
C PRO A 103 -0.34 -6.07 -7.12
N ALA A 104 -0.18 -6.38 -8.42
CA ALA A 104 0.80 -7.36 -8.88
C ALA A 104 2.24 -6.85 -8.78
N GLN A 105 2.49 -5.60 -9.18
CA GLN A 105 3.80 -4.97 -9.07
C GLN A 105 4.24 -4.87 -7.62
N GLN A 106 3.39 -4.33 -6.74
CA GLN A 106 3.69 -4.22 -5.32
C GLN A 106 4.09 -5.57 -4.73
N ARG A 107 3.30 -6.62 -4.98
CA ARG A 107 3.58 -7.97 -4.48
C ARG A 107 4.89 -8.54 -5.01
N ASN A 108 5.16 -8.38 -6.32
CA ASN A 108 6.39 -8.89 -6.92
C ASN A 108 7.63 -8.19 -6.34
N ILE A 109 7.55 -6.89 -6.12
CA ILE A 109 8.61 -6.10 -5.49
C ILE A 109 8.80 -6.53 -4.03
N GLU A 110 7.73 -6.67 -3.25
CA GLU A 110 7.80 -7.16 -1.86
C GLU A 110 8.49 -8.52 -1.75
N GLN A 111 8.18 -9.44 -2.68
CA GLN A 111 8.79 -10.78 -2.70
C GLN A 111 10.29 -10.75 -2.95
N VAL A 112 10.76 -9.83 -3.80
CA VAL A 112 12.19 -9.71 -4.13
C VAL A 112 12.95 -8.93 -3.06
N MET A 113 12.38 -7.82 -2.59
CA MET A 113 13.06 -6.94 -1.65
C MET A 113 13.00 -7.43 -0.20
N GLY A 114 11.98 -8.21 0.15
CA GLY A 114 11.80 -8.69 1.53
C GLY A 114 11.42 -7.61 2.54
N VAL A 115 11.12 -6.39 2.09
CA VAL A 115 10.70 -5.25 2.91
C VAL A 115 9.29 -4.82 2.53
N ARG A 116 8.64 -4.07 3.41
CA ARG A 116 7.30 -3.52 3.14
C ARG A 116 7.37 -2.49 2.01
N ILE A 117 6.43 -2.58 1.08
CA ILE A 117 6.32 -1.66 -0.06
C ILE A 117 5.04 -0.85 0.08
N LEU A 118 5.18 0.46 -0.01
CA LEU A 118 4.07 1.41 -0.15
C LEU A 118 4.23 2.19 -1.46
N ASP A 119 3.16 2.79 -1.92
CA ASP A 119 3.19 3.82 -2.95
C ASP A 119 2.70 5.17 -2.38
N ARG A 120 2.77 6.22 -3.19
CA ARG A 120 2.35 7.57 -2.80
C ARG A 120 0.89 7.58 -2.29
N THR A 121 0.00 6.84 -2.93
CA THR A 121 -1.43 6.77 -2.55
C THR A 121 -1.60 6.16 -1.16
N ALA A 122 -0.93 5.05 -0.87
CA ALA A 122 -0.97 4.42 0.45
C ALA A 122 -0.42 5.35 1.54
N LEU A 123 0.70 6.04 1.27
CA LEU A 123 1.30 7.00 2.21
C LEU A 123 0.34 8.17 2.52
N ILE A 124 -0.30 8.73 1.49
CA ILE A 124 -1.27 9.84 1.67
C ILE A 124 -2.48 9.35 2.49
N LEU A 125 -3.00 8.16 2.23
CA LEU A 125 -4.09 7.57 3.00
C LEU A 125 -3.71 7.38 4.47
N ASP A 126 -2.48 6.96 4.76
CA ASP A 126 -1.97 6.81 6.12
C ASP A 126 -1.88 8.17 6.83
N ILE A 127 -1.40 9.21 6.15
CA ILE A 127 -1.37 10.58 6.70
C ILE A 127 -2.79 11.08 7.01
N PHE A 128 -3.75 10.85 6.12
CA PHE A 128 -5.14 11.22 6.37
C PHE A 128 -5.74 10.44 7.54
N ALA A 129 -5.45 9.15 7.66
CA ALA A 129 -5.90 8.33 8.79
C ALA A 129 -5.39 8.87 10.14
N GLN A 130 -4.13 9.30 10.18
CA GLN A 130 -3.54 9.91 11.38
C GLN A 130 -4.20 11.26 11.75
N ARG A 131 -4.63 12.02 10.75
CA ARG A 131 -5.15 13.39 10.92
C ARG A 131 -6.67 13.48 11.03
N ALA A 132 -7.40 12.43 10.68
CA ALA A 132 -8.87 12.43 10.73
C ALA A 132 -9.38 12.53 12.17
N ARG A 133 -10.03 13.66 12.51
CA ARG A 133 -10.55 13.93 13.84
C ARG A 133 -12.06 13.74 13.94
N THR A 134 -12.81 14.04 12.87
CA THR A 134 -14.26 13.91 12.82
C THR A 134 -14.67 12.47 12.49
N ASN A 135 -15.84 12.04 12.98
CA ASN A 135 -16.37 10.71 12.65
C ASN A 135 -16.57 10.55 11.14
N GLU A 136 -17.06 11.57 10.45
CA GLU A 136 -17.20 11.55 9.00
C GLU A 136 -15.85 11.40 8.30
N GLY A 137 -14.84 12.19 8.71
CA GLY A 137 -13.48 12.10 8.16
C GLY A 137 -12.85 10.73 8.37
N LYS A 138 -13.01 10.13 9.55
CA LYS A 138 -12.55 8.76 9.84
C LYS A 138 -13.21 7.72 8.93
N LEU A 139 -14.53 7.79 8.77
CA LEU A 139 -15.27 6.89 7.87
C LEU A 139 -14.85 7.06 6.40
N GLN A 140 -14.64 8.30 5.93
CA GLN A 140 -14.18 8.57 4.57
C GLN A 140 -12.78 8.00 4.32
N VAL A 141 -11.84 8.17 5.26
CA VAL A 141 -10.49 7.62 5.14
C VAL A 141 -10.51 6.10 5.20
N GLU A 142 -11.25 5.52 6.14
CA GLU A 142 -11.42 4.05 6.23
C GLU A 142 -11.98 3.49 4.92
N LEU A 143 -12.99 4.14 4.33
CA LEU A 143 -13.54 3.73 3.04
C LEU A 143 -12.49 3.74 1.94
N ALA A 144 -11.71 4.82 1.84
CA ALA A 144 -10.65 4.94 0.83
C ALA A 144 -9.56 3.88 1.02
N GLN A 145 -9.12 3.62 2.26
CA GLN A 145 -8.16 2.58 2.58
C GLN A 145 -8.67 1.17 2.23
N LEU A 146 -9.92 0.86 2.54
CA LEU A 146 -10.53 -0.44 2.20
C LEU A 146 -10.63 -0.63 0.69
N GLN A 147 -11.04 0.41 -0.05
CA GLN A 147 -11.12 0.37 -1.52
C GLN A 147 -9.74 0.20 -2.16
N TYR A 148 -8.72 0.89 -1.65
CA TYR A 148 -7.34 0.77 -2.12
C TYR A 148 -6.76 -0.62 -1.83
N ASN A 149 -7.01 -1.17 -0.63
CA ASN A 149 -6.44 -2.43 -0.18
C ASN A 149 -7.18 -3.67 -0.74
N LEU A 150 -8.47 -3.56 -1.06
CA LEU A 150 -9.27 -4.70 -1.51
C LEU A 150 -8.64 -5.47 -2.68
N PRO A 151 -8.21 -4.86 -3.80
CA PRO A 151 -7.56 -5.58 -4.89
C PRO A 151 -6.19 -6.16 -4.51
N ARG A 152 -5.48 -5.54 -3.56
CA ARG A 152 -4.18 -5.98 -3.07
C ARG A 152 -4.27 -7.23 -2.19
N ILE A 153 -5.30 -7.32 -1.37
CA ILE A 153 -5.61 -8.52 -0.56
C ILE A 153 -6.06 -9.67 -1.46
N MET A 154 -6.87 -9.39 -2.47
CA MET A 154 -7.35 -10.40 -3.42
C MET A 154 -6.21 -11.06 -4.20
N GLY A 155 -5.17 -10.31 -4.56
CA GLY A 155 -4.02 -10.85 -5.27
C GLY A 155 -3.18 -11.83 -4.46
N LYS A 156 -3.11 -11.68 -3.13
CA LYS A 156 -2.39 -12.61 -2.24
C LYS A 156 -3.07 -14.00 -2.17
N GLY A 157 -4.36 -14.06 -2.34
CA GLY A 157 -5.12 -15.29 -2.25
C GLY A 157 -5.08 -16.21 -3.44
N LEU A 158 -4.97 -15.67 -4.62
CA LEU A 158 -4.82 -16.45 -5.84
C LEU A 158 -3.50 -17.26 -5.86
N ILE A 159 -2.47 -16.79 -5.18
CA ILE A 159 -1.19 -17.49 -5.08
C ILE A 159 -1.25 -18.59 -4.02
N LEU A 160 -1.84 -18.32 -2.87
CA LEU A 160 -2.02 -19.35 -1.82
C LEU A 160 -2.93 -20.48 -2.27
N SER A 161 -3.97 -20.20 -3.08
CA SER A 161 -4.82 -21.23 -3.67
C SER A 161 -4.12 -22.05 -4.77
N ARG A 162 -3.16 -21.45 -5.50
CA ARG A 162 -2.33 -22.16 -6.50
C ARG A 162 -1.26 -23.04 -5.85
N LEU A 163 -0.70 -22.64 -4.71
CA LEU A 163 0.30 -23.40 -3.97
C LEU A 163 -0.31 -24.53 -3.09
N GLY A 164 -1.59 -24.39 -2.69
CA GLY A 164 -2.32 -25.37 -1.90
C GLY A 164 -3.27 -26.28 -2.68
N GLY A 165 -3.36 -26.11 -4.01
CA GLY A 165 -4.33 -26.80 -4.87
C GLY A 165 -3.84 -28.15 -5.40
N GLY A 166 -3.65 -29.14 -4.53
CA GLY A 166 -3.69 -30.54 -4.94
C GLY A 166 -5.09 -30.90 -5.45
N ILE A 167 -5.18 -31.72 -6.51
CA ILE A 167 -6.41 -32.31 -7.00
C ILE A 167 -7.10 -33.05 -5.82
N GLY A 168 -8.22 -32.51 -5.31
CA GLY A 168 -9.01 -33.18 -4.28
C GLY A 168 -9.41 -32.35 -3.05
N THR A 169 -8.97 -31.10 -2.89
CA THR A 169 -9.26 -30.26 -1.71
C THR A 169 -10.40 -29.25 -1.91
N ARG A 170 -11.28 -29.44 -2.89
CA ARG A 170 -12.54 -28.70 -2.99
C ARG A 170 -13.61 -29.36 -2.13
N GLY A 171 -13.61 -29.05 -0.84
CA GLY A 171 -14.80 -29.22 -0.02
C GLY A 171 -15.84 -28.14 -0.32
N PRO A 172 -17.16 -28.40 -0.08
CA PRO A 172 -18.23 -27.41 -0.23
C PRO A 172 -18.15 -26.38 0.90
N GLY A 173 -17.26 -25.39 0.80
CA GLY A 173 -17.10 -24.30 1.75
C GLY A 173 -16.38 -23.12 1.10
N GLU A 174 -16.80 -21.91 1.44
CA GLU A 174 -16.07 -20.68 1.05
C GLU A 174 -14.62 -20.75 1.55
N THR A 175 -13.67 -20.43 0.68
CA THR A 175 -12.28 -20.27 1.11
C THR A 175 -12.17 -19.10 2.09
N LYS A 176 -11.21 -19.16 3.02
CA LYS A 176 -10.96 -18.06 3.98
C LYS A 176 -10.89 -16.70 3.30
N LEU A 177 -10.36 -16.64 2.10
CA LEU A 177 -10.25 -15.44 1.29
C LEU A 177 -11.59 -14.93 0.75
N GLU A 178 -12.50 -15.81 0.38
CA GLU A 178 -13.86 -15.44 -0.03
C GLU A 178 -14.64 -14.86 1.14
N VAL A 179 -14.49 -15.45 2.33
CA VAL A 179 -15.06 -14.91 3.57
C VAL A 179 -14.48 -13.51 3.86
N ASP A 180 -13.18 -13.37 3.78
CA ASP A 180 -12.49 -12.12 4.05
C ASP A 180 -12.87 -11.03 3.05
N ARG A 181 -12.96 -11.38 1.78
CA ARG A 181 -13.44 -10.49 0.71
C ARG A 181 -14.88 -10.04 0.92
N ARG A 182 -15.76 -10.95 1.34
CA ARG A 182 -17.15 -10.62 1.64
C ARG A 182 -17.22 -9.63 2.81
N ARG A 183 -16.52 -9.90 3.91
CA ARG A 183 -16.45 -9.01 5.09
C ARG A 183 -15.98 -7.59 4.72
N ILE A 184 -14.94 -7.46 3.87
CA ILE A 184 -14.48 -6.15 3.43
C ILE A 184 -15.55 -5.44 2.59
N ARG A 185 -16.23 -6.15 1.69
CA ARG A 185 -17.33 -5.56 0.91
C ARG A 185 -18.50 -5.13 1.77
N ASP A 186 -18.88 -5.95 2.74
CA ASP A 186 -19.95 -5.63 3.70
C ASP A 186 -19.56 -4.41 4.54
N ARG A 187 -18.30 -4.32 4.96
CA ARG A 187 -17.78 -3.15 5.68
C ARG A 187 -17.81 -1.88 4.81
N ILE A 188 -17.42 -1.97 3.53
CA ILE A 188 -17.51 -0.87 2.57
C ILE A 188 -18.97 -0.40 2.41
N ALA A 189 -19.92 -1.33 2.27
CA ALA A 189 -21.33 -0.99 2.15
C ALA A 189 -21.87 -0.30 3.41
N PHE A 190 -21.54 -0.83 4.59
CA PHE A 190 -21.89 -0.22 5.89
C PHE A 190 -21.34 1.19 6.05
N ILE A 191 -20.05 1.42 5.69
CA ILE A 191 -19.43 2.74 5.80
C ILE A 191 -20.10 3.73 4.87
N LYS A 192 -20.42 3.35 3.63
CA LYS A 192 -21.11 4.21 2.67
C LYS A 192 -22.48 4.66 3.22
N ASP A 193 -23.28 3.73 3.72
CA ASP A 193 -24.56 4.03 4.37
C ASP A 193 -24.40 4.97 5.59
N SER A 194 -23.38 4.73 6.40
CA SER A 194 -23.08 5.57 7.57
C SER A 194 -22.71 7.00 7.18
N ILE A 195 -21.91 7.18 6.12
CA ILE A 195 -21.54 8.52 5.60
C ILE A 195 -22.80 9.25 5.08
N GLU A 196 -23.69 8.56 4.38
CA GLU A 196 -24.94 9.16 3.89
C GLU A 196 -25.84 9.61 5.04
N LYS A 197 -25.97 8.80 6.10
CA LYS A 197 -26.73 9.17 7.31
C LYS A 197 -26.14 10.39 8.01
N VAL A 198 -24.82 10.48 8.14
CA VAL A 198 -24.15 11.65 8.75
C VAL A 198 -24.40 12.91 7.91
N ARG A 199 -24.39 12.80 6.58
CA ARG A 199 -24.69 13.92 5.67
C ARG A 199 -26.16 14.37 5.78
N ALA A 200 -27.08 13.41 5.84
CA ALA A 200 -28.53 13.72 5.93
C ALA A 200 -28.92 14.45 7.24
N VAL A 201 -28.17 14.26 8.33
CA VAL A 201 -28.40 14.97 9.61
C VAL A 201 -27.89 16.41 9.58
N ARG A 202 -27.03 16.76 8.61
CA ARG A 202 -26.46 18.12 8.46
C ARG A 202 -27.26 19.03 7.53
N THR A 203 -28.21 18.47 6.78
CA THR A 203 -29.13 19.21 5.92
C THR A 203 -30.42 19.50 6.69
#